data_b4fa4b069c367f7459fb5106fe7aba4c
#
_entry.id   b4fa4b069c367f7459fb5106fe7aba4c
#
_cell.length_a   1.000
_cell.length_b   1.000
_cell.length_c   1.000
_cell.angle_alpha   90.00
_cell.angle_beta   90.00
_cell.angle_gamma   90.00
#
_symmetry.space_group_name_H-M   'P 1'
#
loop_
_entity.id
_entity.type
_entity.pdbx_description
1 polymer ?
#
loop_
_entity_poly.entity_id
_entity_poly.type
_entity_poly.pdbx_seq_one_letter_code
_entity_poly.pdbx_strand_id
1 'polypeptide(L)'
;MEINLLFFVSVVPAIVLYGIAKSGLGGSISLISVPLMTVVMPLNQALAIILPILIFSDIIAVYRFRREFDFGTLKLIVPFAAIGIIIGSFTFTYFSEDLLKLIVGIMGFLFSGHYFLFKKEKTIPAKKNFFKGAICSSIAGFSSFCVHAGGTPTSLYLLPLRMKKEIYVGTRIIFFSCVNLIKLPCLLYTSPSPRDKRQAR
;
A
#
# COMPACT_ATOMS: atom_id res chain seq x y z
N MET A 1 19.58 -17.37 0.28
CA MET A 1 19.52 -15.99 -0.24
C MET A 1 20.97 -15.56 -0.44
N GLU A 2 21.40 -15.45 -1.68
CA GLU A 2 22.77 -14.99 -1.94
C GLU A 2 22.77 -13.47 -1.90
N ILE A 3 23.57 -12.90 -1.00
CA ILE A 3 23.73 -11.46 -0.84
C ILE A 3 24.79 -11.01 -1.85
N ASN A 4 24.35 -10.79 -3.09
CA ASN A 4 25.19 -10.34 -4.20
C ASN A 4 25.03 -8.83 -4.42
N LEU A 5 25.92 -8.22 -5.19
CA LEU A 5 25.84 -6.81 -5.59
C LEU A 5 24.44 -6.47 -6.16
N LEU A 6 23.85 -7.36 -6.96
CA LEU A 6 22.52 -7.21 -7.54
C LEU A 6 21.43 -7.05 -6.46
N PHE A 7 21.56 -7.74 -5.32
CA PHE A 7 20.67 -7.60 -4.17
C PHE A 7 20.68 -6.15 -3.65
N PHE A 8 21.84 -5.57 -3.40
CA PHE A 8 21.94 -4.20 -2.90
C PHE A 8 21.45 -3.18 -3.92
N VAL A 9 21.77 -3.35 -5.21
CA VAL A 9 21.33 -2.46 -6.29
C VAL A 9 19.81 -2.49 -6.48
N SER A 10 19.12 -3.56 -6.14
CA SER A 10 17.66 -3.67 -6.24
C SER A 10 16.96 -3.25 -4.95
N VAL A 11 17.43 -3.71 -3.79
CA VAL A 11 16.73 -3.52 -2.51
C VAL A 11 16.90 -2.12 -1.95
N VAL A 12 18.10 -1.55 -2.00
CA VAL A 12 18.34 -0.21 -1.45
C VAL A 12 17.55 0.86 -2.18
N PRO A 13 17.56 0.96 -3.53
CA PRO A 13 16.72 1.90 -4.25
C PRO A 13 15.22 1.66 -4.00
N ALA A 14 14.77 0.41 -3.91
CA ALA A 14 13.38 0.09 -3.62
C ALA A 14 12.93 0.67 -2.27
N ILE A 15 13.72 0.50 -1.22
CA ILE A 15 13.44 1.03 0.12
C ILE A 15 13.45 2.57 0.11
N VAL A 16 14.42 3.18 -0.55
CA VAL A 16 14.51 4.64 -0.68
C VAL A 16 13.30 5.20 -1.43
N LEU A 17 12.94 4.63 -2.57
CA LEU A 17 11.76 5.01 -3.34
C LEU A 17 10.48 4.87 -2.50
N TYR A 18 10.39 3.81 -1.69
CA TYR A 18 9.26 3.61 -0.80
C TYR A 18 9.19 4.69 0.29
N GLY A 19 10.31 5.03 0.89
CA GLY A 19 10.41 6.13 1.87
C GLY A 19 10.01 7.49 1.29
N ILE A 20 10.47 7.79 0.08
CA ILE A 20 10.11 9.00 -0.67
C ILE A 20 8.60 9.02 -0.97
N ALA A 21 8.04 7.90 -1.43
CA ALA A 21 6.60 7.78 -1.70
C ALA A 21 5.77 8.05 -0.45
N LYS A 22 6.26 7.65 0.72
CA LYS A 22 5.58 7.80 2.00
C LYS A 22 5.61 9.23 2.54
N SER A 23 6.61 10.03 2.17
CA SER A 23 6.73 11.45 2.58
C SER A 23 5.68 12.37 1.95
N GLY A 24 4.75 11.86 1.16
CA GLY A 24 3.67 12.64 0.56
C GLY A 24 3.86 12.99 -0.93
N LEU A 25 5.02 12.67 -1.51
CA LEU A 25 5.34 12.99 -2.91
C LEU A 25 4.61 12.13 -3.96
N GLY A 26 3.83 11.16 -3.53
CA GLY A 26 2.97 10.40 -4.46
C GLY A 26 2.99 8.89 -4.20
N GLY A 27 1.80 8.34 -3.88
CA GLY A 27 1.63 6.91 -3.62
C GLY A 27 1.94 5.98 -4.79
N SER A 28 2.04 6.53 -5.99
CA SER A 28 2.33 5.74 -7.19
C SER A 28 3.79 5.28 -7.27
N ILE A 29 4.72 6.00 -6.67
CA ILE A 29 6.15 5.64 -6.67
C ILE A 29 6.37 4.34 -5.88
N SER A 30 5.58 4.06 -4.85
CA SER A 30 5.66 2.81 -4.09
C SER A 30 5.31 1.57 -4.91
N LEU A 31 4.58 1.72 -6.04
CA LEU A 31 4.27 0.61 -6.96
C LEU A 31 5.51 -0.01 -7.60
N ILE A 32 6.59 0.75 -7.76
CA ILE A 32 7.83 0.29 -8.38
C ILE A 32 8.70 -0.50 -7.38
N SER A 33 8.57 -0.20 -6.09
CA SER A 33 9.47 -0.73 -5.06
C SER A 33 9.36 -2.25 -4.91
N VAL A 34 8.14 -2.80 -4.86
CA VAL A 34 7.94 -4.24 -4.73
C VAL A 34 8.40 -5.00 -5.96
N PRO A 35 7.99 -4.65 -7.20
CA PRO A 35 8.53 -5.27 -8.40
C PRO A 35 10.06 -5.25 -8.48
N LEU A 36 10.69 -4.13 -8.10
CA LEU A 36 12.15 -4.02 -8.12
C LEU A 36 12.82 -5.03 -7.16
N MET A 37 12.23 -5.26 -5.99
CA MET A 37 12.74 -6.29 -5.06
C MET A 37 12.47 -7.71 -5.55
N THR A 38 11.35 -7.94 -6.25
CA THR A 38 11.02 -9.29 -6.76
C THR A 38 11.91 -9.76 -7.90
N VAL A 39 12.76 -8.90 -8.45
CA VAL A 39 13.83 -9.30 -9.39
C VAL A 39 14.87 -10.22 -8.72
N VAL A 40 15.14 -10.01 -7.43
CA VAL A 40 16.22 -10.69 -6.68
C VAL A 40 15.72 -11.60 -5.56
N MET A 41 14.42 -11.55 -5.23
CA MET A 41 13.85 -12.38 -4.16
C MET A 41 12.36 -12.68 -4.41
N PRO A 42 11.82 -13.78 -3.81
CA PRO A 42 10.39 -14.08 -3.86
C PRO A 42 9.54 -12.95 -3.26
N LEU A 43 8.32 -12.78 -3.78
CA LEU A 43 7.39 -11.72 -3.36
C LEU A 43 7.13 -11.69 -1.85
N ASN A 44 6.92 -12.87 -1.25
CA ASN A 44 6.67 -13.00 0.19
C ASN A 44 7.84 -12.50 1.05
N GLN A 45 9.08 -12.71 0.62
CA GLN A 45 10.27 -12.18 1.31
C GLN A 45 10.39 -10.67 1.15
N ALA A 46 10.13 -10.14 -0.04
CA ALA A 46 10.12 -8.69 -0.28
C ALA A 46 9.10 -7.98 0.62
N LEU A 47 7.88 -8.52 0.72
CA LEU A 47 6.82 -7.98 1.57
C LEU A 47 7.18 -8.05 3.07
N ALA A 48 7.82 -9.15 3.50
CA ALA A 48 8.26 -9.34 4.88
C ALA A 48 9.37 -8.35 5.30
N ILE A 49 10.27 -7.99 4.37
CA ILE A 49 11.34 -7.00 4.62
C ILE A 49 10.78 -5.59 4.66
N ILE A 50 9.86 -5.25 3.77
CA ILE A 50 9.29 -3.89 3.68
C ILE A 50 8.42 -3.58 4.90
N LEU A 51 7.64 -4.53 5.42
CA LEU A 51 6.66 -4.27 6.46
C LEU A 51 7.24 -3.68 7.77
N PRO A 52 8.33 -4.20 8.37
CA PRO A 52 8.95 -3.59 9.54
C PRO A 52 9.42 -2.15 9.28
N ILE A 53 9.98 -1.91 8.10
CA ILE A 53 10.45 -0.58 7.69
C ILE A 53 9.26 0.39 7.60
N LEU A 54 8.12 -0.07 7.08
CA LEU A 54 6.89 0.71 7.03
C LEU A 54 6.39 1.09 8.41
N ILE A 55 6.34 0.12 9.33
CA ILE A 55 5.86 0.34 10.69
C ILE A 55 6.74 1.35 11.42
N PHE A 56 8.07 1.19 11.32
CA PHE A 56 9.00 2.14 11.91
C PHE A 56 8.83 3.56 11.34
N SER A 57 8.72 3.67 10.01
CA SER A 57 8.45 4.94 9.35
C SER A 57 7.09 5.53 9.74
N ASP A 58 6.07 4.68 9.98
CA ASP A 58 4.74 5.10 10.41
C ASP A 58 4.78 5.74 11.80
N ILE A 59 5.54 5.18 12.74
CA ILE A 59 5.66 5.74 14.10
C ILE A 59 6.16 7.18 14.04
N ILE A 60 7.22 7.42 13.26
CA ILE A 60 7.81 8.77 13.11
C ILE A 60 6.82 9.71 12.42
N ALA A 61 6.19 9.25 11.34
CA ALA A 61 5.28 10.06 10.54
C ALA A 61 3.99 10.40 11.30
N VAL A 62 3.40 9.44 12.03
CA VAL A 62 2.23 9.66 12.88
C VAL A 62 2.53 10.66 14.00
N TYR A 63 3.69 10.55 14.64
CA TYR A 63 4.10 11.51 15.66
C TYR A 63 4.15 12.95 15.11
N ARG A 64 4.67 13.13 13.89
CA ARG A 64 4.76 14.46 13.24
C ARG A 64 3.40 15.00 12.83
N PHE A 65 2.48 14.16 12.31
CA PHE A 65 1.20 14.58 11.72
C PHE A 65 -0.02 14.26 12.60
N ARG A 66 0.17 13.92 13.87
CA ARG A 66 -0.90 13.49 14.79
C ARG A 66 -2.04 14.50 15.02
N ARG A 67 -1.84 15.77 14.65
CA ARG A 67 -2.84 16.84 14.78
C ARG A 67 -3.36 17.35 13.42
N GLU A 68 -2.81 16.86 12.33
CA GLU A 68 -3.05 17.37 10.98
C GLU A 68 -3.73 16.30 10.12
N PHE A 69 -4.96 15.90 10.46
CA PHE A 69 -5.70 14.90 9.69
C PHE A 69 -7.20 15.12 9.73
N ASP A 70 -7.91 14.58 8.74
CA ASP A 70 -9.39 14.61 8.68
C ASP A 70 -9.98 13.31 9.23
N PHE A 71 -10.41 13.37 10.49
CA PHE A 71 -11.01 12.23 11.18
C PHE A 71 -12.30 11.72 10.50
N GLY A 72 -13.11 12.64 9.92
CA GLY A 72 -14.33 12.25 9.21
C GLY A 72 -14.06 11.40 7.99
N THR A 73 -12.98 11.70 7.25
CA THR A 73 -12.53 10.87 6.14
C THR A 73 -11.96 9.54 6.63
N LEU A 74 -11.15 9.53 7.69
CA LEU A 74 -10.56 8.30 8.26
C LEU A 74 -11.64 7.32 8.74
N LYS A 75 -12.69 7.80 9.44
CA LYS A 75 -13.82 6.98 9.85
C LYS A 75 -14.50 6.25 8.69
N LEU A 76 -14.49 6.87 7.51
CA LEU A 76 -15.03 6.25 6.32
C LEU A 76 -14.06 5.23 5.71
N ILE A 77 -12.79 5.62 5.47
CA ILE A 77 -11.89 4.82 4.63
C ILE A 77 -11.23 3.65 5.37
N VAL A 78 -10.97 3.76 6.69
CA VAL A 78 -10.27 2.73 7.46
C VAL A 78 -11.07 1.42 7.58
N PRO A 79 -12.39 1.43 7.92
CA PRO A 79 -13.16 0.19 8.00
C PRO A 79 -13.22 -0.56 6.66
N PHE A 80 -13.42 0.16 5.56
CA PHE A 80 -13.47 -0.47 4.24
C PHE A 80 -12.12 -0.98 3.78
N ALA A 81 -11.02 -0.32 4.16
CA ALA A 81 -9.68 -0.86 3.94
C ALA A 81 -9.45 -2.15 4.75
N ALA A 82 -9.94 -2.24 5.98
CA ALA A 82 -9.88 -3.47 6.79
C ALA A 82 -10.60 -4.63 6.09
N ILE A 83 -11.79 -4.39 5.52
CA ILE A 83 -12.51 -5.39 4.71
C ILE A 83 -11.64 -5.83 3.52
N GLY A 84 -11.04 -4.87 2.80
CA GLY A 84 -10.14 -5.19 1.69
C GLY A 84 -8.91 -6.02 2.11
N ILE A 85 -8.33 -5.74 3.29
CA ILE A 85 -7.22 -6.52 3.85
C ILE A 85 -7.65 -7.95 4.17
N ILE A 86 -8.81 -8.13 4.79
CA ILE A 86 -9.38 -9.45 5.12
C ILE A 86 -9.58 -10.26 3.84
N ILE A 87 -10.23 -9.68 2.82
CA ILE A 87 -10.39 -10.34 1.51
C ILE A 87 -9.02 -10.68 0.92
N GLY A 88 -8.05 -9.75 0.97
CA GLY A 88 -6.70 -9.96 0.50
C GLY A 88 -5.98 -11.10 1.23
N SER A 89 -6.16 -11.24 2.54
CA SER A 89 -5.53 -12.30 3.33
C SER A 89 -6.05 -13.69 2.97
N PHE A 90 -7.35 -13.83 2.71
CA PHE A 90 -7.93 -15.09 2.25
C PHE A 90 -7.49 -15.42 0.82
N THR A 91 -7.52 -14.45 -0.08
CA THR A 91 -7.15 -14.67 -1.49
C THR A 91 -5.65 -14.90 -1.70
N PHE A 92 -4.80 -14.31 -0.86
CA PHE A 92 -3.34 -14.45 -0.96
C PHE A 92 -2.88 -15.91 -0.82
N THR A 93 -3.57 -16.72 -0.02
CA THR A 93 -3.27 -18.15 0.15
C THR A 93 -3.62 -18.99 -1.08
N TYR A 94 -4.55 -18.54 -1.91
CA TYR A 94 -5.00 -19.26 -3.10
C TYR A 94 -4.36 -18.79 -4.40
N PHE A 95 -3.75 -17.60 -4.41
CA PHE A 95 -3.18 -17.02 -5.62
C PHE A 95 -1.71 -17.37 -5.77
N SER A 96 -1.34 -17.80 -6.98
CA SER A 96 0.07 -17.96 -7.36
C SER A 96 0.80 -16.61 -7.38
N GLU A 97 2.12 -16.61 -7.18
CA GLU A 97 2.92 -15.38 -7.26
C GLU A 97 2.77 -14.67 -8.61
N ASP A 98 2.65 -15.42 -9.69
CA ASP A 98 2.50 -14.86 -11.03
C ASP A 98 1.15 -14.16 -11.22
N LEU A 99 0.08 -14.71 -10.64
CA LEU A 99 -1.23 -14.07 -10.65
C LEU A 99 -1.22 -12.77 -9.83
N LEU A 100 -0.54 -12.76 -8.68
CA LEU A 100 -0.38 -11.55 -7.87
C LEU A 100 0.41 -10.47 -8.62
N LYS A 101 1.52 -10.83 -9.28
CA LYS A 101 2.29 -9.93 -10.13
C LYS A 101 1.45 -9.37 -11.28
N LEU A 102 0.63 -10.21 -11.92
CA LEU A 102 -0.29 -9.81 -12.98
C LEU A 102 -1.34 -8.80 -12.49
N ILE A 103 -1.96 -9.07 -11.34
CA ILE A 103 -2.93 -8.15 -10.71
C ILE A 103 -2.30 -6.79 -10.45
N VAL A 104 -1.08 -6.76 -9.91
CA VAL A 104 -0.32 -5.52 -9.68
C VAL A 104 -0.05 -4.78 -10.98
N GLY A 105 0.42 -5.50 -12.01
CA GLY A 105 0.68 -4.93 -13.32
C GLY A 105 -0.58 -4.30 -13.94
N ILE A 106 -1.70 -5.03 -13.90
CA ILE A 106 -3.00 -4.53 -14.39
C ILE A 106 -3.44 -3.31 -13.59
N MET A 107 -3.35 -3.34 -12.26
CA MET A 107 -3.69 -2.19 -11.43
C MET A 107 -2.82 -0.98 -11.76
N GLY A 108 -1.51 -1.16 -11.87
CA GLY A 108 -0.58 -0.11 -12.25
C GLY A 108 -0.93 0.51 -13.61
N PHE A 109 -1.23 -0.33 -14.61
CA PHE A 109 -1.63 0.09 -15.95
C PHE A 109 -2.96 0.88 -15.93
N LEU A 110 -3.99 0.35 -15.27
CA LEU A 110 -5.30 1.01 -15.17
C LEU A 110 -5.20 2.36 -14.45
N PHE A 111 -4.44 2.44 -13.36
CA PHE A 111 -4.27 3.70 -12.64
C PHE A 111 -3.44 4.71 -13.41
N SER A 112 -2.39 4.27 -14.10
CA SER A 112 -1.59 5.12 -14.97
C SER A 112 -2.43 5.65 -16.13
N GLY A 113 -3.17 4.78 -16.80
CA GLY A 113 -4.10 5.16 -17.87
C GLY A 113 -5.17 6.14 -17.39
N HIS A 114 -5.80 5.86 -16.24
CA HIS A 114 -6.77 6.78 -15.64
C HIS A 114 -6.15 8.16 -15.34
N TYR A 115 -4.93 8.19 -14.81
CA TYR A 115 -4.25 9.46 -14.52
C TYR A 115 -3.98 10.28 -15.80
N PHE A 116 -3.50 9.64 -16.85
CA PHE A 116 -3.19 10.33 -18.12
C PHE A 116 -4.45 10.74 -18.88
N LEU A 117 -5.47 9.89 -18.93
CA LEU A 117 -6.69 10.13 -19.70
C LEU A 117 -7.65 11.11 -19.01
N PHE A 118 -7.72 11.10 -17.67
CA PHE A 118 -8.69 11.88 -16.92
C PHE A 118 -8.07 12.99 -16.07
N LYS A 119 -6.91 13.51 -16.47
CA LYS A 119 -6.24 14.66 -15.84
C LYS A 119 -7.02 15.99 -16.06
N LYS A 120 -8.34 15.97 -15.94
CA LYS A 120 -9.10 17.23 -15.88
C LYS A 120 -8.95 17.81 -14.48
N GLU A 121 -8.27 18.93 -14.37
CA GLU A 121 -8.27 19.76 -13.17
C GLU A 121 -9.69 20.28 -12.91
N LYS A 122 -10.46 19.52 -12.15
CA LYS A 122 -11.73 20.06 -11.62
C LYS A 122 -11.37 21.14 -10.61
N THR A 123 -11.68 22.37 -10.92
CA THR A 123 -11.42 23.55 -10.06
C THR A 123 -12.15 23.50 -8.72
N ILE A 124 -13.23 22.74 -8.62
CA ILE A 124 -14.10 22.66 -7.44
C ILE A 124 -13.77 21.41 -6.60
N PRO A 125 -13.60 21.54 -5.26
CA PRO A 125 -13.42 20.38 -4.38
C PRO A 125 -14.59 19.41 -4.50
N ALA A 126 -14.29 18.13 -4.66
CA ALA A 126 -15.32 17.10 -4.68
C ALA A 126 -15.93 16.92 -3.27
N LYS A 127 -17.24 16.73 -3.21
CA LYS A 127 -17.92 16.34 -1.95
C LYS A 127 -17.47 14.93 -1.56
N LYS A 128 -17.40 14.67 -0.24
CA LYS A 128 -17.15 13.34 0.30
C LYS A 128 -18.26 12.39 -0.16
N ASN A 129 -17.92 11.44 -1.02
CA ASN A 129 -18.83 10.43 -1.51
C ASN A 129 -18.55 9.11 -0.80
N PHE A 130 -19.55 8.59 -0.09
CA PHE A 130 -19.45 7.36 0.69
C PHE A 130 -19.07 6.15 -0.18
N PHE A 131 -19.80 5.92 -1.28
CA PHE A 131 -19.58 4.77 -2.13
C PHE A 131 -18.18 4.79 -2.79
N LYS A 132 -17.77 5.96 -3.30
CA LYS A 132 -16.41 6.12 -3.85
C LYS A 132 -15.35 5.90 -2.80
N GLY A 133 -15.55 6.42 -1.59
CA GLY A 133 -14.63 6.20 -0.46
C GLY A 133 -14.54 4.73 -0.09
N ALA A 134 -15.67 4.05 0.05
CA ALA A 134 -15.76 2.63 0.38
C ALA A 134 -15.04 1.76 -0.66
N ILE A 135 -15.33 1.93 -1.94
CA ILE A 135 -14.73 1.15 -3.03
C ILE A 135 -13.22 1.40 -3.11
N CYS A 136 -12.80 2.68 -3.18
CA CYS A 136 -11.38 3.02 -3.31
C CYS A 136 -10.57 2.52 -2.12
N SER A 137 -11.10 2.60 -0.89
CA SER A 137 -10.38 2.13 0.30
C SER A 137 -10.37 0.62 0.45
N SER A 138 -11.43 -0.10 0.03
CA SER A 138 -11.41 -1.57 -0.04
C SER A 138 -10.35 -2.06 -1.03
N ILE A 139 -10.30 -1.48 -2.23
CA ILE A 139 -9.25 -1.77 -3.21
C ILE A 139 -7.87 -1.40 -2.66
N ALA A 140 -7.75 -0.27 -1.94
CA ALA A 140 -6.49 0.14 -1.32
C ALA A 140 -6.03 -0.85 -0.24
N GLY A 141 -6.94 -1.35 0.60
CA GLY A 141 -6.65 -2.37 1.61
C GLY A 141 -6.20 -3.68 0.99
N PHE A 142 -6.95 -4.17 0.00
CA PHE A 142 -6.62 -5.39 -0.75
C PHE A 142 -5.24 -5.29 -1.42
N SER A 143 -5.02 -4.27 -2.25
CA SER A 143 -3.75 -4.08 -2.95
C SER A 143 -2.59 -3.78 -2.00
N SER A 144 -2.87 -3.09 -0.89
CA SER A 144 -1.87 -2.87 0.15
C SER A 144 -1.47 -4.16 0.86
N PHE A 145 -2.40 -5.11 1.05
CA PHE A 145 -2.08 -6.41 1.61
C PHE A 145 -1.25 -7.25 0.64
N CYS A 146 -1.71 -7.40 -0.59
CA CYS A 146 -1.08 -8.25 -1.59
C CYS A 146 0.33 -7.77 -1.99
N VAL A 147 0.55 -6.45 -2.14
CA VAL A 147 1.77 -5.93 -2.78
C VAL A 147 2.21 -4.55 -2.28
N HIS A 148 1.73 -4.12 -1.14
CA HIS A 148 1.98 -2.78 -0.58
C HIS A 148 1.61 -1.59 -1.52
N ALA A 149 0.68 -1.79 -2.45
CA ALA A 149 0.32 -0.84 -3.52
C ALA A 149 -0.98 -0.05 -3.26
N GLY A 150 -1.39 0.12 -1.99
CA GLY A 150 -2.62 0.83 -1.63
C GLY A 150 -2.61 2.34 -1.92
N GLY A 151 -1.46 2.93 -2.24
CA GLY A 151 -1.29 4.37 -2.40
C GLY A 151 -2.12 4.99 -3.52
N THR A 152 -2.22 4.31 -4.65
CA THR A 152 -2.91 4.83 -5.83
C THR A 152 -4.43 4.87 -5.67
N PRO A 153 -5.12 3.78 -5.25
CA PRO A 153 -6.56 3.84 -4.98
C PRO A 153 -6.93 4.88 -3.92
N THR A 154 -6.12 5.00 -2.86
CA THR A 154 -6.32 6.02 -1.84
C THR A 154 -6.22 7.42 -2.42
N SER A 155 -5.26 7.68 -3.29
CA SER A 155 -5.08 8.98 -3.94
C SER A 155 -6.25 9.33 -4.86
N LEU A 156 -6.87 8.37 -5.57
CA LEU A 156 -8.06 8.59 -6.40
C LEU A 156 -9.26 9.09 -5.59
N TYR A 157 -9.34 8.75 -4.31
CA TYR A 157 -10.38 9.26 -3.42
C TYR A 157 -9.97 10.58 -2.77
N LEU A 158 -8.75 10.67 -2.22
CA LEU A 158 -8.34 11.82 -1.40
C LEU A 158 -7.96 13.07 -2.23
N LEU A 159 -7.31 12.92 -3.39
CA LEU A 159 -6.86 14.07 -4.21
C LEU A 159 -8.03 14.97 -4.65
N PRO A 160 -9.18 14.43 -5.13
CA PRO A 160 -10.30 15.28 -5.52
C PRO A 160 -10.93 16.05 -4.37
N LEU A 161 -10.72 15.66 -3.11
CA LEU A 161 -11.25 16.37 -1.93
C LEU A 161 -10.53 17.71 -1.69
N ARG A 162 -9.36 17.94 -2.32
CA ARG A 162 -8.56 19.18 -2.25
C ARG A 162 -8.38 19.71 -0.83
N MET A 163 -8.06 18.81 0.08
CA MET A 163 -7.70 19.17 1.46
C MET A 163 -6.43 20.04 1.47
N LYS A 164 -6.23 20.81 2.55
CA LYS A 164 -4.93 21.46 2.79
C LYS A 164 -3.82 20.40 2.76
N LYS A 165 -2.64 20.76 2.26
CA LYS A 165 -1.53 19.81 2.03
C LYS A 165 -1.20 19.00 3.30
N GLU A 166 -1.12 19.67 4.43
CA GLU A 166 -0.81 19.09 5.74
C GLU A 166 -1.87 18.05 6.14
N ILE A 167 -3.16 18.42 6.00
CA ILE A 167 -4.30 17.52 6.31
C ILE A 167 -4.34 16.34 5.34
N TYR A 168 -4.07 16.55 4.05
CA TYR A 168 -3.99 15.46 3.07
C TYR A 168 -2.90 14.45 3.43
N VAL A 169 -1.67 14.94 3.70
CA VAL A 169 -0.52 14.12 4.05
C VAL A 169 -0.78 13.39 5.38
N GLY A 170 -1.24 14.10 6.40
CA GLY A 170 -1.54 13.51 7.71
C GLY A 170 -2.65 12.47 7.67
N THR A 171 -3.75 12.75 6.95
CA THR A 171 -4.85 11.76 6.75
C THR A 171 -4.33 10.50 6.08
N ARG A 172 -3.47 10.65 5.09
CA ARG A 172 -2.88 9.54 4.35
C ARG A 172 -1.91 8.73 5.20
N ILE A 173 -1.05 9.40 5.99
CA ILE A 173 -0.12 8.75 6.93
C ILE A 173 -0.90 7.91 7.94
N ILE A 174 -1.88 8.50 8.63
CA ILE A 174 -2.67 7.79 9.64
C ILE A 174 -3.44 6.62 9.01
N PHE A 175 -4.03 6.82 7.82
CA PHE A 175 -4.70 5.75 7.09
C PHE A 175 -3.77 4.56 6.86
N PHE A 176 -2.57 4.77 6.29
CA PHE A 176 -1.64 3.67 6.04
C PHE A 176 -1.04 3.07 7.30
N SER A 177 -0.88 3.84 8.37
CA SER A 177 -0.47 3.30 9.66
C SER A 177 -1.52 2.34 10.22
N CYS A 178 -2.81 2.70 10.16
CA CYS A 178 -3.90 1.79 10.52
C CYS A 178 -3.89 0.54 9.63
N VAL A 179 -3.76 0.71 8.31
CA VAL A 179 -3.70 -0.41 7.35
C VAL A 179 -2.53 -1.34 7.65
N ASN A 180 -1.34 -0.81 7.95
CA ASN A 180 -0.15 -1.61 8.27
C ASN A 180 -0.31 -2.36 9.60
N LEU A 181 -0.92 -1.74 10.61
CA LEU A 181 -1.23 -2.40 11.89
C LEU A 181 -2.25 -3.53 11.71
N ILE A 182 -3.31 -3.32 10.92
CA ILE A 182 -4.32 -4.35 10.63
C ILE A 182 -3.71 -5.52 9.85
N LYS A 183 -2.73 -5.26 8.97
CA LYS A 183 -2.03 -6.33 8.23
C LYS A 183 -1.16 -7.22 9.10
N LEU A 184 -0.61 -6.73 10.20
CA LEU A 184 0.29 -7.50 11.06
C LEU A 184 -0.29 -8.86 11.49
N PRO A 185 -1.46 -8.92 12.16
CA PRO A 185 -2.04 -10.19 12.55
C PRO A 185 -2.39 -11.07 11.34
N CYS A 186 -2.87 -10.48 10.23
CA CYS A 186 -3.20 -11.24 9.02
C CYS A 186 -1.95 -11.88 8.40
N LEU A 187 -0.83 -11.16 8.33
CA LEU A 187 0.42 -11.68 7.79
C LEU A 187 1.07 -12.73 8.71
N LEU A 188 0.97 -12.57 10.01
CA LEU A 188 1.44 -13.58 10.96
C LEU A 188 0.65 -14.89 10.84
N TYR A 189 -0.66 -14.78 10.55
CA TYR A 189 -1.52 -15.96 10.37
C TYR A 189 -1.32 -16.63 9.01
N THR A 190 -1.08 -15.85 7.95
CA THR A 190 -0.88 -16.37 6.58
C THR A 190 0.57 -16.73 6.26
N SER A 191 1.52 -16.38 7.12
CA SER A 191 2.93 -16.79 6.96
C SER A 191 3.05 -18.30 7.19
N PRO A 192 3.56 -19.08 6.23
CA PRO A 192 3.77 -20.51 6.43
C PRO A 192 4.69 -20.72 7.63
N SER A 193 4.20 -21.50 8.59
CA SER A 193 4.95 -21.85 9.80
C SER A 193 6.32 -22.44 9.42
N PRO A 194 7.38 -22.20 10.21
CA PRO A 194 8.66 -22.90 10.04
C PRO A 194 8.54 -24.43 10.04
N ARG A 195 7.42 -24.97 10.56
CA ARG A 195 7.11 -26.41 10.55
C ARG A 195 6.70 -26.92 9.17
N ASP A 196 5.94 -26.12 8.40
CA ASP A 196 5.48 -26.50 7.05
C ASP A 196 6.65 -26.58 6.05
N LYS A 197 7.69 -25.77 6.25
CA LYS A 197 8.93 -25.81 5.45
C LYS A 197 9.80 -27.05 5.70
N ARG A 198 9.58 -27.77 6.81
CA ARG A 198 10.29 -29.03 7.10
C ARG A 198 9.61 -30.25 6.50
N GLN A 199 8.32 -30.17 6.22
CA GLN A 199 7.56 -31.28 5.60
C GLN A 199 7.62 -31.26 4.05
N ALA A 200 8.06 -30.14 3.47
CA ALA A 200 8.21 -29.98 2.01
C ALA A 200 9.65 -30.28 1.50
N ARG A 201 10.52 -30.84 2.37
CA ARG A 201 11.83 -31.43 2.02
C ARG A 201 11.79 -32.95 2.20
#